data_b240e678c03dadbf5aa27d2fce6b8bad
#
_entry.id   b240e678c03dadbf5aa27d2fce6b8bad
#
_cell.length_a   1.000
_cell.length_b   1.000
_cell.length_c   1.000
_cell.angle_alpha   90.00
_cell.angle_beta   90.00
_cell.angle_gamma   90.00
#
_symmetry.space_group_name_H-M   'P 1'
#
loop_
_entity.id
_entity.type
_entity.pdbx_description
1 polymer ?
#
loop_
_entity_poly.entity_id
_entity_poly.type
_entity_poly.pdbx_seq_one_letter_code
_entity_poly.pdbx_strand_id
1 'polypeptide(L)'
;MTIRRRDCLAMIAVLAAGRAHAAETGPAAAFAFDKPEGGSLPLSAYAGKPVLIVNTATACGYAPQFVGLQGLWTRFGERGLTVIAVPSPDFGNQEPLDGPAIAEAARKNHGVTFPVADKTHVRGPAAHPFYRWAAEQKPGQSPQWNFHKYLVGRD
;
A
#
# COMPACT_ATOMS: atom_id res chain seq x y z
N MET A 1 41.16 -68.62 0.73
CA MET A 1 40.58 -67.84 1.83
C MET A 1 40.12 -66.51 1.27
N THR A 2 38.84 -66.34 0.92
CA THR A 2 38.33 -65.26 0.11
C THR A 2 37.51 -64.30 0.97
N ILE A 3 37.98 -63.05 1.14
CA ILE A 3 37.29 -62.00 1.88
C ILE A 3 36.39 -61.26 0.91
N ARG A 4 35.09 -61.32 1.13
CA ARG A 4 34.08 -60.54 0.39
C ARG A 4 33.98 -59.15 1.01
N ARG A 5 34.23 -58.14 0.21
CA ARG A 5 33.95 -56.73 0.55
C ARG A 5 32.44 -56.50 0.40
N ARG A 6 31.80 -56.06 1.49
CA ARG A 6 30.44 -55.57 1.50
C ARG A 6 30.50 -54.08 1.17
N ASP A 7 30.00 -53.72 -0.01
CA ASP A 7 29.82 -52.34 -0.41
C ASP A 7 28.66 -51.72 0.35
N CYS A 8 28.95 -50.85 1.30
CA CYS A 8 27.96 -49.96 1.92
C CYS A 8 27.76 -48.75 1.02
N LEU A 9 26.72 -48.81 0.22
CA LEU A 9 26.20 -47.60 -0.48
C LEU A 9 25.48 -46.71 0.54
N ALA A 10 26.16 -45.66 1.03
CA ALA A 10 25.55 -44.62 1.81
C ALA A 10 24.80 -43.70 0.83
N MET A 11 23.47 -43.81 0.77
CA MET A 11 22.61 -42.84 0.15
C MET A 11 22.63 -41.54 0.98
N ILE A 12 23.33 -40.51 0.47
CA ILE A 12 23.23 -39.17 1.00
C ILE A 12 21.94 -38.54 0.41
N ALA A 13 20.88 -38.54 1.21
CA ALA A 13 19.68 -37.77 0.90
C ALA A 13 19.99 -36.29 1.11
N VAL A 14 20.21 -35.58 0.00
CA VAL A 14 20.29 -34.11 0.02
C VAL A 14 18.86 -33.58 0.21
N LEU A 15 18.51 -33.25 1.44
CA LEU A 15 17.33 -32.44 1.71
C LEU A 15 17.59 -31.04 1.15
N ALA A 16 17.05 -30.76 -0.03
CA ALA A 16 16.91 -29.39 -0.52
C ALA A 16 15.87 -28.70 0.37
N ALA A 17 16.34 -28.09 1.46
CA ALA A 17 15.53 -27.15 2.23
C ALA A 17 15.25 -25.94 1.32
N GLY A 18 14.08 -25.94 0.69
CA GLY A 18 13.56 -24.76 0.01
C GLY A 18 13.45 -23.64 1.04
N ARG A 19 14.38 -22.71 1.00
CA ARG A 19 14.23 -21.43 1.71
C ARG A 19 13.00 -20.76 1.10
N ALA A 20 11.87 -20.84 1.80
CA ALA A 20 10.80 -19.88 1.59
C ALA A 20 11.42 -18.50 1.81
N HIS A 21 11.60 -17.75 0.73
CA HIS A 21 11.92 -16.33 0.84
C HIS A 21 10.72 -15.70 1.55
N ALA A 22 10.86 -15.44 2.85
CA ALA A 22 10.02 -14.47 3.52
C ALA A 22 10.21 -13.18 2.71
N ALA A 23 9.13 -12.66 2.12
CA ALA A 23 9.18 -11.38 1.43
C ALA A 23 9.76 -10.37 2.43
N GLU A 24 10.94 -9.81 2.15
CA GLU A 24 11.53 -8.78 2.98
C GLU A 24 10.52 -7.62 2.98
N THR A 25 10.02 -7.28 4.17
CA THR A 25 9.09 -6.17 4.33
C THR A 25 9.90 -4.90 4.22
N GLY A 26 9.75 -4.16 3.11
CA GLY A 26 10.40 -2.87 2.93
C GLY A 26 10.03 -1.85 4.01
N PRO A 27 10.77 -0.75 4.13
CA PRO A 27 10.58 0.25 5.21
C PRO A 27 9.16 0.81 5.29
N ALA A 28 8.43 0.87 4.17
CA ALA A 28 7.04 1.32 4.13
C ALA A 28 6.08 0.37 4.87
N ALA A 29 6.43 -0.90 5.03
CA ALA A 29 5.60 -1.89 5.75
C ALA A 29 5.42 -1.59 7.25
N ALA A 30 6.26 -0.71 7.82
CA ALA A 30 6.14 -0.27 9.21
C ALA A 30 4.93 0.64 9.46
N PHE A 31 4.28 1.17 8.41
CA PHE A 31 3.18 2.12 8.54
C PHE A 31 1.81 1.44 8.36
N ALA A 32 0.80 2.05 8.96
CA ALA A 32 -0.59 1.67 8.80
C ALA A 32 -1.46 2.92 8.80
N PHE A 33 -2.49 2.95 7.97
CA PHE A 33 -3.55 3.96 8.05
C PHE A 33 -4.74 3.42 8.86
N ASP A 34 -5.55 4.30 9.40
CA ASP A 34 -6.82 3.92 10.00
C ASP A 34 -7.86 3.69 8.90
N LYS A 35 -8.86 2.85 9.18
CA LYS A 35 -10.02 2.65 8.30
C LYS A 35 -11.18 3.52 8.75
N PRO A 36 -12.01 4.01 7.82
CA PRO A 36 -13.16 4.85 8.13
C PRO A 36 -14.18 4.16 9.07
N GLU A 37 -14.32 2.86 8.95
CA GLU A 37 -15.21 2.02 9.78
C GLU A 37 -14.56 1.52 11.08
N GLY A 38 -13.35 1.95 11.36
CA GLY A 38 -12.50 1.50 12.48
C GLY A 38 -11.57 0.35 12.11
N GLY A 39 -10.53 0.19 12.92
CA GLY A 39 -9.45 -0.77 12.67
C GLY A 39 -8.34 -0.20 11.80
N SER A 40 -7.41 -1.06 11.36
CA SER A 40 -6.16 -0.66 10.71
C SER A 40 -6.08 -1.18 9.28
N LEU A 41 -5.39 -0.41 8.43
CA LEU A 41 -4.98 -0.74 7.07
C LEU A 41 -3.44 -0.78 7.02
N PRO A 42 -2.80 -1.87 7.49
CA PRO A 42 -1.35 -1.95 7.58
C PRO A 42 -0.73 -2.15 6.19
N LEU A 43 0.31 -1.38 5.87
CA LEU A 43 1.03 -1.54 4.60
C LEU A 43 1.81 -2.86 4.54
N SER A 44 2.11 -3.49 5.68
CA SER A 44 2.68 -4.84 5.74
C SER A 44 1.81 -5.92 5.10
N ALA A 45 0.49 -5.72 5.02
CA ALA A 45 -0.42 -6.63 4.32
C ALA A 45 -0.16 -6.70 2.80
N TYR A 46 0.57 -5.73 2.28
CA TYR A 46 0.92 -5.61 0.86
C TYR A 46 2.42 -5.83 0.60
N ALA A 47 3.16 -6.37 1.57
CA ALA A 47 4.58 -6.65 1.42
C ALA A 47 4.88 -7.45 0.15
N GLY A 48 5.93 -7.07 -0.59
CA GLY A 48 6.30 -7.68 -1.87
C GLY A 48 5.42 -7.28 -3.06
N LYS A 49 4.47 -6.35 -2.86
CA LYS A 49 3.57 -5.85 -3.91
C LYS A 49 3.69 -4.32 -4.05
N PRO A 50 3.54 -3.76 -5.25
CA PRO A 50 3.51 -2.32 -5.40
C PRO A 50 2.22 -1.73 -4.80
N VAL A 51 2.36 -0.62 -4.09
CA VAL A 51 1.24 0.11 -3.49
C VAL A 51 1.26 1.56 -3.97
N LEU A 52 0.18 1.98 -4.60
CA LEU A 52 -0.03 3.38 -5.01
C LEU A 52 -0.85 4.08 -3.93
N ILE A 53 -0.21 4.96 -3.18
CA ILE A 53 -0.84 5.76 -2.12
C ILE A 53 -1.13 7.15 -2.67
N VAL A 54 -2.38 7.59 -2.57
CA VAL A 54 -2.86 8.85 -3.15
C VAL A 54 -3.61 9.64 -2.09
N ASN A 55 -3.17 10.87 -1.78
CA ASN A 55 -3.98 11.75 -0.94
C ASN A 55 -5.12 12.34 -1.76
N THR A 56 -6.34 12.24 -1.25
CA THR A 56 -7.57 12.54 -1.97
C THR A 56 -8.45 13.55 -1.26
N ALA A 57 -9.42 14.10 -1.97
CA ALA A 57 -10.49 14.89 -1.39
C ALA A 57 -11.72 14.80 -2.31
N THR A 58 -12.90 14.55 -1.72
CA THR A 58 -14.14 14.31 -2.48
C THR A 58 -14.72 15.57 -3.14
N ALA A 59 -14.48 16.76 -2.58
CA ALA A 59 -14.92 18.04 -3.13
C ALA A 59 -13.81 18.79 -3.91
N CYS A 60 -12.75 18.07 -4.32
CA CYS A 60 -11.67 18.64 -5.12
C CYS A 60 -12.03 18.64 -6.61
N GLY A 61 -11.63 19.71 -7.35
CA GLY A 61 -11.75 19.73 -8.81
C GLY A 61 -10.99 18.60 -9.53
N TYR A 62 -10.03 17.97 -8.84
CA TYR A 62 -9.33 16.78 -9.34
C TYR A 62 -10.01 15.45 -8.97
N ALA A 63 -11.16 15.45 -8.28
CA ALA A 63 -11.88 14.22 -7.92
C ALA A 63 -12.18 13.29 -9.12
N PRO A 64 -12.38 13.76 -10.37
CA PRO A 64 -12.50 12.87 -11.52
C PRO A 64 -11.31 11.91 -11.71
N GLN A 65 -10.13 12.19 -11.13
CA GLN A 65 -9.00 11.24 -11.16
C GLN A 65 -9.27 9.92 -10.43
N PHE A 66 -10.27 9.85 -9.54
CA PHE A 66 -10.70 8.58 -8.95
C PHE A 66 -11.05 7.53 -10.02
N VAL A 67 -11.66 7.93 -11.14
CA VAL A 67 -11.99 7.04 -12.26
C VAL A 67 -10.71 6.41 -12.85
N GLY A 68 -9.67 7.22 -13.05
CA GLY A 68 -8.38 6.72 -13.53
C GLY A 68 -7.68 5.78 -12.52
N LEU A 69 -7.76 6.09 -11.22
CA LEU A 69 -7.25 5.24 -10.16
C LEU A 69 -8.02 3.90 -10.09
N GLN A 70 -9.34 3.94 -10.26
CA GLN A 70 -10.17 2.74 -10.36
C GLN A 70 -9.78 1.90 -11.58
N GLY A 71 -9.50 2.54 -12.71
CA GLY A 71 -8.99 1.85 -13.89
C GLY A 71 -7.66 1.13 -13.66
N LEU A 72 -6.73 1.77 -12.93
CA LEU A 72 -5.48 1.12 -12.52
C LEU A 72 -5.72 -0.06 -11.58
N TRP A 73 -6.58 0.11 -10.59
CA TRP A 73 -6.97 -0.96 -9.66
C TRP A 73 -7.58 -2.15 -10.39
N THR A 74 -8.55 -1.92 -11.27
CA THR A 74 -9.21 -2.97 -12.04
C THR A 74 -8.24 -3.71 -12.97
N ARG A 75 -7.32 -2.95 -13.62
CA ARG A 75 -6.39 -3.54 -14.61
C ARG A 75 -5.22 -4.30 -13.99
N PHE A 76 -4.72 -3.83 -12.85
CA PHE A 76 -3.47 -4.31 -12.26
C PHE A 76 -3.63 -4.94 -10.87
N GLY A 77 -4.81 -4.89 -10.26
CA GLY A 77 -5.06 -5.45 -8.92
C GLY A 77 -4.76 -6.94 -8.85
N GLU A 78 -5.24 -7.73 -9.80
CA GLU A 78 -4.92 -9.16 -9.88
C GLU A 78 -3.43 -9.44 -10.15
N ARG A 79 -2.71 -8.46 -10.70
CA ARG A 79 -1.26 -8.52 -10.91
C ARG A 79 -0.46 -8.01 -9.71
N GLY A 80 -1.14 -7.70 -8.61
CA GLY A 80 -0.57 -7.37 -7.31
C GLY A 80 -0.51 -5.87 -6.98
N LEU A 81 -0.93 -4.95 -7.88
CA LEU A 81 -1.00 -3.54 -7.52
C LEU A 81 -2.12 -3.31 -6.50
N THR A 82 -1.79 -2.62 -5.41
CA THR A 82 -2.81 -2.04 -4.52
C THR A 82 -2.86 -0.54 -4.71
N VAL A 83 -4.08 0.03 -4.75
CA VAL A 83 -4.33 1.47 -4.69
C VAL A 83 -4.96 1.78 -3.34
N ILE A 84 -4.46 2.80 -2.65
CA ILE A 84 -5.02 3.28 -1.37
C ILE A 84 -5.30 4.77 -1.49
N ALA A 85 -6.55 5.17 -1.32
CA ALA A 85 -6.91 6.58 -1.13
C ALA A 85 -6.70 6.97 0.33
N VAL A 86 -6.09 8.12 0.56
CA VAL A 86 -5.91 8.73 1.88
C VAL A 86 -6.57 10.12 1.86
N PRO A 87 -7.83 10.22 2.27
CA PRO A 87 -8.55 11.49 2.30
C PRO A 87 -7.86 12.49 3.22
N SER A 88 -7.76 13.75 2.78
CA SER A 88 -7.05 14.78 3.56
C SER A 88 -7.75 16.14 3.52
N PRO A 89 -7.85 16.85 4.66
CA PRO A 89 -8.39 18.18 4.73
C PRO A 89 -7.36 19.28 4.37
N ASP A 90 -6.08 18.91 4.18
CA ASP A 90 -4.94 19.85 4.21
C ASP A 90 -4.87 20.82 3.04
N PHE A 91 -5.64 20.59 1.98
CA PHE A 91 -5.63 21.39 0.78
C PHE A 91 -7.01 22.05 0.55
N GLY A 92 -7.15 23.27 1.05
CA GLY A 92 -8.37 24.04 0.89
C GLY A 92 -9.59 23.44 1.60
N ASN A 93 -9.39 22.55 2.57
CA ASN A 93 -10.45 21.82 3.29
C ASN A 93 -11.47 21.16 2.34
N GLN A 94 -10.96 20.61 1.23
CA GLN A 94 -11.79 19.99 0.18
C GLN A 94 -12.24 18.57 0.50
N GLU A 95 -11.95 18.07 1.73
CA GLU A 95 -12.56 16.85 2.26
C GLU A 95 -13.48 17.21 3.42
N PRO A 96 -14.75 17.58 3.14
CA PRO A 96 -15.70 18.01 4.15
C PRO A 96 -16.33 16.83 4.92
N LEU A 97 -16.24 15.61 4.37
CA LEU A 97 -16.84 14.41 4.94
C LEU A 97 -15.93 13.79 6.00
N ASP A 98 -16.49 12.89 6.81
CA ASP A 98 -15.76 12.13 7.82
C ASP A 98 -16.15 10.64 7.77
N GLY A 99 -15.23 9.80 8.24
CA GLY A 99 -15.45 8.37 8.39
C GLY A 99 -15.98 7.68 7.14
N PRO A 100 -16.92 6.73 7.27
CA PRO A 100 -17.42 5.93 6.15
C PRO A 100 -18.06 6.73 5.02
N ALA A 101 -18.55 7.96 5.29
CA ALA A 101 -19.19 8.81 4.28
C ALA A 101 -18.23 9.18 3.14
N ILE A 102 -16.92 9.27 3.42
CA ILE A 102 -15.88 9.55 2.40
C ILE A 102 -15.79 8.40 1.40
N ALA A 103 -15.66 7.18 1.89
CA ALA A 103 -15.56 5.98 1.04
C ALA A 103 -16.86 5.77 0.24
N GLU A 104 -18.01 6.05 0.86
CA GLU A 104 -19.29 5.99 0.19
C GLU A 104 -19.42 7.01 -0.94
N ALA A 105 -19.01 8.26 -0.71
CA ALA A 105 -19.01 9.30 -1.74
C ALA A 105 -18.09 8.95 -2.91
N ALA A 106 -16.88 8.47 -2.64
CA ALA A 106 -15.94 8.02 -3.67
C ALA A 106 -16.52 6.86 -4.50
N ARG A 107 -17.13 5.87 -3.83
CA ARG A 107 -17.81 4.75 -4.51
C ARG A 107 -18.98 5.21 -5.35
N LYS A 108 -19.89 6.01 -4.78
CA LYS A 108 -21.13 6.45 -5.44
C LYS A 108 -20.85 7.35 -6.65
N ASN A 109 -19.91 8.29 -6.52
CA ASN A 109 -19.69 9.31 -7.53
C ASN A 109 -18.66 8.88 -8.59
N HIS A 110 -17.73 7.95 -8.25
CA HIS A 110 -16.59 7.61 -9.10
C HIS A 110 -16.36 6.10 -9.25
N GLY A 111 -17.21 5.25 -8.66
CA GLY A 111 -17.12 3.80 -8.78
C GLY A 111 -15.93 3.18 -8.02
N VAL A 112 -15.38 3.85 -7.03
CA VAL A 112 -14.20 3.39 -6.27
C VAL A 112 -14.51 2.09 -5.52
N THR A 113 -13.65 1.08 -5.73
CA THR A 113 -13.71 -0.22 -5.02
C THR A 113 -12.39 -0.59 -4.33
N PHE A 114 -11.34 0.19 -4.54
CA PHE A 114 -10.07 0.02 -3.83
C PHE A 114 -10.14 0.59 -2.41
N PRO A 115 -9.21 0.20 -1.51
CA PRO A 115 -9.16 0.68 -0.12
C PRO A 115 -9.14 2.20 0.00
N VAL A 116 -9.95 2.72 0.92
CA VAL A 116 -9.99 4.13 1.34
C VAL A 116 -9.65 4.17 2.82
N ALA A 117 -8.63 4.95 3.19
CA ALA A 117 -8.27 5.20 4.58
C ALA A 117 -9.20 6.22 5.22
N ASP A 118 -9.15 6.34 6.54
CA ASP A 118 -9.81 7.44 7.24
C ASP A 118 -9.12 8.78 6.97
N LYS A 119 -9.83 9.88 7.25
CA LYS A 119 -9.33 11.24 7.01
C LYS A 119 -8.03 11.48 7.78
N THR A 120 -6.99 11.91 7.06
CA THR A 120 -5.62 11.93 7.54
C THR A 120 -4.90 13.20 7.12
N HIS A 121 -4.14 13.79 8.03
CA HIS A 121 -3.21 14.86 7.67
C HIS A 121 -2.00 14.30 6.89
N VAL A 122 -1.68 14.92 5.77
CA VAL A 122 -0.61 14.46 4.86
C VAL A 122 0.55 15.47 4.76
N ARG A 123 0.42 16.63 5.42
CA ARG A 123 1.44 17.69 5.48
C ARG A 123 1.49 18.37 6.84
N GLY A 124 2.56 19.12 7.06
CA GLY A 124 2.75 19.90 8.30
C GLY A 124 3.08 19.02 9.52
N PRO A 125 3.06 19.62 10.73
CA PRO A 125 3.45 18.92 11.97
C PRO A 125 2.58 17.72 12.32
N ALA A 126 1.30 17.76 11.91
CA ALA A 126 0.31 16.69 12.15
C ALA A 126 0.35 15.58 11.06
N ALA A 127 1.23 15.68 10.07
CA ALA A 127 1.29 14.70 8.99
C ALA A 127 1.48 13.28 9.53
N HIS A 128 0.73 12.35 8.97
CA HIS A 128 0.84 10.92 9.27
C HIS A 128 2.29 10.43 9.10
N PRO A 129 2.80 9.50 9.92
CA PRO A 129 4.18 9.02 9.88
C PRO A 129 4.64 8.58 8.48
N PHE A 130 3.79 7.91 7.71
CA PHE A 130 4.08 7.54 6.32
C PHE A 130 4.47 8.75 5.45
N TYR A 131 3.72 9.86 5.54
CA TYR A 131 3.99 11.05 4.72
C TYR A 131 5.26 11.78 5.14
N ARG A 132 5.59 11.78 6.43
CA ARG A 132 6.89 12.30 6.92
C ARG A 132 8.04 11.47 6.38
N TRP A 133 7.94 10.14 6.53
CA TRP A 133 8.93 9.22 5.98
C TRP A 133 9.07 9.36 4.45
N ALA A 134 7.98 9.41 3.71
CA ALA A 134 8.01 9.56 2.25
C ALA A 134 8.69 10.87 1.81
N ALA A 135 8.47 11.98 2.55
CA ALA A 135 9.13 13.25 2.31
C ALA A 135 10.65 13.18 2.55
N GLU A 136 11.09 12.40 3.54
CA GLU A 136 12.52 12.12 3.80
C GLU A 136 13.14 11.27 2.68
N GLN A 137 12.43 10.24 2.19
CA GLN A 137 12.89 9.40 1.09
C GLN A 137 12.98 10.16 -0.24
N LYS A 138 12.13 11.17 -0.44
CA LYS A 138 12.02 11.96 -1.66
C LYS A 138 11.96 13.45 -1.34
N PRO A 139 13.10 14.08 -0.96
CA PRO A 139 13.14 15.50 -0.66
C PRO A 139 12.58 16.35 -1.82
N GLY A 140 11.72 17.30 -1.48
CA GLY A 140 11.06 18.18 -2.46
C GLY A 140 9.83 17.57 -3.13
N GLN A 141 9.45 16.33 -2.82
CA GLN A 141 8.27 15.66 -3.38
C GLN A 141 7.15 15.45 -2.37
N SER A 142 7.06 16.28 -1.34
CA SER A 142 5.90 16.27 -0.44
C SER A 142 4.63 16.68 -1.19
N PRO A 143 3.44 16.19 -0.76
CA PRO A 143 2.19 16.58 -1.38
C PRO A 143 2.03 18.11 -1.44
N GLN A 144 1.85 18.66 -2.63
CA GLN A 144 1.61 20.09 -2.85
C GLN A 144 0.12 20.38 -3.05
N TRP A 145 -0.67 19.37 -3.41
CA TRP A 145 -2.10 19.45 -3.59
C TRP A 145 -2.76 18.06 -3.42
N ASN A 146 -4.09 18.02 -3.48
CA ASN A 146 -4.82 16.77 -3.54
C ASN A 146 -4.45 15.96 -4.79
N PHE A 147 -4.56 14.66 -4.70
CA PHE A 147 -4.22 13.67 -5.74
C PHE A 147 -2.71 13.60 -6.07
N HIS A 148 -1.84 13.97 -5.11
CA HIS A 148 -0.43 13.59 -5.17
C HIS A 148 -0.30 12.07 -4.95
N LYS A 149 0.70 11.46 -5.59
CA LYS A 149 0.84 10.00 -5.63
C LYS A 149 2.23 9.57 -5.20
N TYR A 150 2.29 8.61 -4.28
CA TYR A 150 3.50 7.86 -3.99
C TYR A 150 3.33 6.42 -4.48
N LEU A 151 4.24 5.93 -5.30
CA LEU A 151 4.33 4.52 -5.63
C LEU A 151 5.40 3.89 -4.74
N VAL A 152 4.96 3.05 -3.82
CA VAL A 152 5.84 2.21 -2.99
C VAL A 152 6.16 0.95 -3.78
N GLY A 153 7.44 0.62 -3.90
CA GLY A 153 7.94 -0.56 -4.59
C GLY A 153 7.63 -1.86 -3.86
N ARG A 154 8.23 -2.95 -4.33
CA ARG A 154 8.08 -4.28 -3.73
C ARG A 154 9.06 -4.54 -2.59
N ASP A 155 10.11 -3.74 -2.52
CA ASP A 155 11.27 -3.78 -1.64
C ASP A 155 11.26 -2.66 -0.58
#